data_c4882c5e5eda3364789775bad4742d8d
#
_entry.id   c4882c5e5eda3364789775bad4742d8d
#
_cell.length_a   1.000
_cell.length_b   1.000
_cell.length_c   1.000
_cell.angle_alpha   90.00
_cell.angle_beta   90.00
_cell.angle_gamma   90.00
#
_symmetry.space_group_name_H-M   'P 1'
#
loop_
_entity.id
_entity.type
_entity.pdbx_description
1 polymer ?
#
loop_
_entity_poly.entity_id
_entity_poly.type
_entity_poly.pdbx_seq_one_letter_code
_entity_poly.pdbx_strand_id
1 'polypeptide(L)'
;MAGYSARQATYTSGDTITAAHSNDEFNQLLAAFNASTGHTHDGTAGDGGPVTTLRDSDALNKILVDTTNNHLEFYVEVSSAAVQQLRIQDGAIVPITD
;
A
#
# COMPACT_ATOMS: atom_id res chain seq x y z
N MET A 1 -11.15 -7.74 7.74
CA MET A 1 -10.29 -8.05 8.90
C MET A 1 -9.14 -8.93 8.44
N ALA A 2 -7.94 -8.62 8.85
CA ALA A 2 -6.78 -9.42 8.48
C ALA A 2 -6.78 -10.80 9.12
N GLY A 3 -6.33 -11.81 8.39
CA GLY A 3 -6.17 -13.16 8.91
C GLY A 3 -4.93 -13.36 9.76
N TYR A 4 -4.19 -12.30 10.01
CA TYR A 4 -3.00 -12.31 10.85
C TYR A 4 -3.22 -11.39 12.06
N SER A 5 -2.40 -11.55 13.08
CA SER A 5 -2.43 -10.69 14.25
C SER A 5 -1.01 -10.19 14.54
N ALA A 6 -0.68 -9.97 15.79
CA ALA A 6 0.66 -9.54 16.17
C ALA A 6 1.65 -10.71 16.17
N ARG A 7 2.90 -10.40 16.44
CA ARG A 7 3.94 -11.41 16.67
C ARG A 7 3.47 -12.42 17.69
N GLN A 8 3.70 -13.70 17.42
CA GLN A 8 3.26 -14.79 18.30
C GLN A 8 4.21 -15.00 19.47
N ALA A 9 5.49 -14.68 19.32
CA ALA A 9 6.47 -14.81 20.38
C ALA A 9 7.48 -13.66 20.30
N THR A 10 8.03 -13.28 21.45
CA THR A 10 9.12 -12.32 21.55
C THR A 10 10.34 -13.04 22.10
N TYR A 11 11.45 -12.96 21.40
CA TYR A 11 12.68 -13.65 21.75
C TYR A 11 13.69 -12.66 22.34
N THR A 12 14.44 -13.13 23.33
CA THR A 12 15.55 -12.39 23.89
C THR A 12 16.83 -13.24 23.81
N SER A 13 17.98 -12.62 24.00
CA SER A 13 19.26 -13.31 23.95
C SER A 13 19.28 -14.47 24.96
N GLY A 14 19.64 -15.65 24.50
CA GLY A 14 19.70 -16.87 25.31
C GLY A 14 18.42 -17.70 25.29
N ASP A 15 17.33 -17.23 24.64
CA ASP A 15 16.12 -18.02 24.53
C ASP A 15 16.30 -19.23 23.62
N THR A 16 15.57 -20.30 23.94
CA THR A 16 15.46 -21.46 23.05
C THR A 16 14.30 -21.21 22.10
N ILE A 17 14.56 -21.24 20.80
CA ILE A 17 13.53 -21.11 19.78
C ILE A 17 13.04 -22.49 19.39
N THR A 18 11.75 -22.77 19.61
CA THR A 18 11.15 -24.05 19.25
C THR A 18 10.63 -24.04 17.81
N ALA A 19 10.42 -25.23 17.24
CA ALA A 19 9.81 -25.34 15.91
C ALA A 19 8.43 -24.66 15.88
N ALA A 20 7.64 -24.81 16.95
CA ALA A 20 6.33 -24.18 17.03
C ALA A 20 6.42 -22.64 16.97
N HIS A 21 7.38 -22.03 17.68
CA HIS A 21 7.58 -20.58 17.65
C HIS A 21 7.86 -20.09 16.23
N SER A 22 8.81 -20.75 15.53
CA SER A 22 9.16 -20.34 14.16
C SER A 22 8.01 -20.56 13.19
N ASN A 23 7.32 -21.68 13.28
CA ASN A 23 6.16 -21.97 12.42
C ASN A 23 5.04 -20.95 12.63
N ASP A 24 4.76 -20.57 13.87
CA ASP A 24 3.72 -19.61 14.18
C ASP A 24 4.04 -18.23 13.58
N GLU A 25 5.30 -17.78 13.68
CA GLU A 25 5.73 -16.51 13.10
C GLU A 25 5.61 -16.53 11.57
N PHE A 26 6.06 -17.61 10.92
CA PHE A 26 5.93 -17.73 9.46
C PHE A 26 4.48 -17.83 9.02
N ASN A 27 3.62 -18.50 9.79
CA ASN A 27 2.20 -18.57 9.50
C ASN A 27 1.54 -17.19 9.56
N GLN A 28 1.96 -16.33 10.49
CA GLN A 28 1.48 -14.95 10.54
C GLN A 28 1.92 -14.15 9.31
N LEU A 29 3.16 -14.34 8.86
CA LEU A 29 3.63 -13.69 7.65
C LEU A 29 2.85 -14.14 6.42
N LEU A 30 2.62 -15.45 6.28
CA LEU A 30 1.83 -15.97 5.16
C LEU A 30 0.39 -15.46 5.21
N ALA A 31 -0.20 -15.40 6.39
CA ALA A 31 -1.56 -14.89 6.55
C ALA A 31 -1.67 -13.41 6.15
N ALA A 32 -0.62 -12.62 6.38
CA ALA A 32 -0.60 -11.21 6.01
C ALA A 32 -0.71 -10.99 4.50
N PHE A 33 -0.33 -11.96 3.70
CA PHE A 33 -0.39 -11.87 2.23
C PHE A 33 -1.54 -12.67 1.62
N ASN A 34 -2.45 -13.20 2.45
CA ASN A 34 -3.60 -13.94 1.96
C ASN A 34 -4.53 -13.00 1.20
N ALA A 35 -5.01 -13.41 0.02
CA ALA A 35 -5.84 -12.57 -0.83
C ALA A 35 -7.20 -12.21 -0.21
N SER A 36 -7.70 -13.05 0.70
CA SER A 36 -9.01 -12.88 1.31
C SER A 36 -8.94 -12.23 2.69
N THR A 37 -7.92 -12.61 3.50
CA THR A 37 -7.86 -12.24 4.91
C THR A 37 -6.57 -11.51 5.28
N GLY A 38 -5.72 -11.19 4.29
CA GLY A 38 -4.45 -10.49 4.51
C GLY A 38 -4.62 -8.98 4.74
N HIS A 39 -3.51 -8.26 4.69
CA HIS A 39 -3.55 -6.80 4.85
C HIS A 39 -4.22 -6.15 3.63
N THR A 40 -4.94 -5.05 3.85
CA THR A 40 -5.80 -4.43 2.84
C THR A 40 -5.45 -2.99 2.52
N HIS A 41 -4.50 -2.39 3.22
CA HIS A 41 -4.13 -0.98 3.04
C HIS A 41 -5.30 -0.01 3.27
N ASP A 42 -6.17 -0.35 4.22
CA ASP A 42 -7.38 0.44 4.49
C ASP A 42 -7.17 1.54 5.56
N GLY A 43 -5.94 1.71 6.04
CA GLY A 43 -5.62 2.66 7.08
C GLY A 43 -5.73 2.13 8.50
N THR A 44 -6.20 0.89 8.67
CA THR A 44 -6.25 0.25 10.00
C THR A 44 -4.84 -0.12 10.44
N ALA A 45 -4.54 0.07 11.72
CA ALA A 45 -3.23 -0.29 12.26
C ALA A 45 -2.94 -1.78 12.02
N GLY A 46 -1.78 -2.08 11.46
CA GLY A 46 -1.35 -3.43 11.13
C GLY A 46 -1.80 -3.93 9.75
N ASP A 47 -2.66 -3.20 9.07
CA ASP A 47 -3.17 -3.61 7.76
C ASP A 47 -2.48 -2.92 6.59
N GLY A 48 -1.34 -2.31 6.82
CA GLY A 48 -0.65 -1.50 5.83
C GLY A 48 -1.25 -0.09 5.75
N GLY A 49 -0.42 0.90 5.41
CA GLY A 49 -0.88 2.27 5.25
C GLY A 49 -1.75 2.45 4.00
N PRO A 50 -2.47 3.57 3.88
CA PRO A 50 -3.23 3.85 2.67
C PRO A 50 -2.31 3.93 1.45
N VAL A 51 -2.80 3.43 0.31
CA VAL A 51 -2.07 3.54 -0.95
C VAL A 51 -2.42 4.87 -1.58
N THR A 52 -1.46 5.80 -1.60
CA THR A 52 -1.69 7.17 -2.08
C THR A 52 -1.15 7.38 -3.50
N THR A 53 -0.39 6.43 -4.03
CA THR A 53 0.15 6.50 -5.38
C THR A 53 0.16 5.10 -5.99
N LEU A 54 -0.41 4.98 -7.18
CA LEU A 54 -0.27 3.80 -8.03
C LEU A 54 0.63 4.20 -9.17
N ARG A 55 1.74 3.49 -9.39
CA ARG A 55 2.77 3.94 -10.34
C ARG A 55 3.54 2.77 -10.93
N ASP A 56 4.18 3.01 -12.07
CA ASP A 56 5.19 2.09 -12.61
C ASP A 56 6.56 2.33 -11.95
N SER A 57 7.60 1.63 -12.41
CA SER A 57 8.88 1.61 -11.69
C SER A 57 9.60 2.95 -11.68
N ASP A 58 9.45 3.77 -12.72
CA ASP A 58 10.10 5.10 -12.77
C ASP A 58 9.17 6.24 -12.34
N ALA A 59 7.91 5.94 -12.00
CA ALA A 59 6.92 6.89 -11.50
C ALA A 59 6.51 7.95 -12.53
N LEU A 60 6.70 7.70 -13.81
CA LEU A 60 6.31 8.64 -14.86
C LEU A 60 4.87 8.41 -15.34
N ASN A 61 4.35 7.19 -15.18
CA ASN A 61 2.92 6.90 -15.33
C ASN A 61 2.37 6.61 -13.94
N LYS A 62 1.38 7.39 -13.50
CA LYS A 62 0.88 7.22 -12.13
C LYS A 62 -0.50 7.81 -11.93
N ILE A 63 -1.16 7.31 -10.90
CA ILE A 63 -2.37 7.91 -10.30
C ILE A 63 -1.98 8.35 -8.90
N LEU A 64 -2.22 9.61 -8.58
CA LEU A 64 -1.81 10.24 -7.32
C LEU A 64 -3.04 10.75 -6.56
N VAL A 65 -3.10 10.45 -5.27
CA VAL A 65 -4.06 11.07 -4.36
C VAL A 65 -3.41 12.35 -3.81
N ASP A 66 -3.86 13.50 -4.30
CA ASP A 66 -3.35 14.81 -3.85
C ASP A 66 -4.18 15.28 -2.66
N THR A 67 -3.66 15.06 -1.47
CA THR A 67 -4.37 15.41 -0.23
C THR A 67 -4.33 16.91 0.07
N THR A 68 -3.43 17.65 -0.53
CA THR A 68 -3.34 19.09 -0.36
C THR A 68 -4.49 19.80 -1.08
N ASN A 69 -4.79 19.35 -2.30
CA ASN A 69 -5.85 19.97 -3.13
C ASN A 69 -7.12 19.12 -3.19
N ASN A 70 -7.13 17.96 -2.55
CA ASN A 70 -8.25 17.01 -2.56
C ASN A 70 -8.62 16.58 -3.98
N HIS A 71 -7.62 16.15 -4.73
CA HIS A 71 -7.78 15.64 -6.10
C HIS A 71 -7.31 14.21 -6.23
N LEU A 72 -7.83 13.52 -7.24
CA LEU A 72 -7.17 12.35 -7.83
C LEU A 72 -6.56 12.82 -9.15
N GLU A 73 -5.26 12.60 -9.34
CA GLU A 73 -4.51 13.09 -10.48
C GLU A 73 -3.95 11.93 -11.30
N PHE A 74 -4.03 12.05 -12.61
CA PHE A 74 -3.60 11.02 -13.55
C PHE A 74 -2.49 11.57 -14.42
N TYR A 75 -1.35 10.86 -14.45
CA TYR A 75 -0.15 11.26 -15.17
C TYR A 75 0.24 10.19 -16.17
N VAL A 76 0.74 10.63 -17.31
CA VAL A 76 1.27 9.75 -18.36
C VAL A 76 2.65 10.26 -18.73
N GLU A 77 3.56 9.35 -19.03
CA GLU A 77 4.90 9.72 -19.49
C GLU A 77 4.85 10.33 -20.89
N VAL A 78 5.37 11.53 -21.01
CA VAL A 78 5.52 12.22 -22.29
C VAL A 78 6.94 12.78 -22.33
N SER A 79 7.73 12.34 -23.32
CA SER A 79 9.12 12.79 -23.49
C SER A 79 9.94 12.65 -22.21
N SER A 80 9.85 11.48 -21.56
CA SER A 80 10.58 11.15 -20.33
C SER A 80 10.23 12.01 -19.13
N ALA A 81 9.01 12.55 -19.08
CA ALA A 81 8.50 13.31 -17.95
C ALA A 81 7.08 12.89 -17.61
N ALA A 82 6.73 12.91 -16.33
CA ALA A 82 5.35 12.69 -15.89
C ALA A 82 4.54 13.93 -16.20
N VAL A 83 3.54 13.82 -17.06
CA VAL A 83 2.70 14.94 -17.48
C VAL A 83 1.27 14.65 -17.03
N GLN A 84 0.69 15.54 -16.23
CA GLN A 84 -0.68 15.39 -15.77
C GLN A 84 -1.64 15.49 -16.95
N GLN A 85 -2.53 14.49 -17.08
CA GLN A 85 -3.50 14.43 -18.16
C GLN A 85 -4.87 14.87 -17.73
N LEU A 86 -5.27 14.54 -16.51
CA LEU A 86 -6.56 14.94 -15.96
C LEU A 86 -6.51 14.86 -14.43
N ARG A 87 -7.50 15.48 -13.81
CA ARG A 87 -7.76 15.28 -12.39
C ARG A 87 -9.26 15.15 -12.16
N ILE A 88 -9.61 14.46 -11.08
CA ILE A 88 -10.99 14.38 -10.59
C ILE A 88 -11.04 15.15 -9.28
N GLN A 89 -11.97 16.09 -9.19
CA GLN A 89 -12.16 16.95 -8.03
C GLN A 89 -13.64 17.08 -7.73
N ASP A 90 -13.99 17.79 -6.69
CA ASP A 90 -15.38 17.96 -6.30
C ASP A 90 -16.20 18.52 -7.49
N GLY A 91 -17.18 17.73 -7.94
CA GLY A 91 -18.10 18.12 -8.98
C GLY A 91 -17.55 18.13 -10.40
N ALA A 92 -16.30 17.70 -10.63
CA ALA A 92 -15.71 17.83 -11.96
C ALA A 92 -14.67 16.79 -12.30
N ILE A 93 -14.63 16.40 -13.57
CA ILE A 93 -13.49 15.75 -14.20
C ILE A 93 -12.83 16.83 -15.07
N VAL A 94 -11.58 17.16 -14.76
CA VAL A 94 -10.89 18.29 -15.39
C VAL A 94 -9.75 17.78 -16.26
N PRO A 95 -9.86 17.85 -17.58
CA PRO A 95 -8.73 17.57 -18.46
C PRO A 95 -7.68 18.65 -18.30
N ILE A 96 -6.41 18.26 -18.32
CA ILE A 96 -5.29 19.19 -18.26
C ILE A 96 -4.76 19.33 -19.69
N THR A 97 -4.82 20.54 -20.21
CA THR A 97 -4.30 20.84 -21.54
C THR A 97 -3.19 21.86 -21.41
N ASP A 98 -2.20 21.75 -22.31
CA ASP A 98 -1.11 22.70 -22.35
C ASP A 98 -1.50 23.99 -23.07
#